data_f2cf8be867c59a408464c0ebe9dec4ba
#
_entry.id   f2cf8be867c59a408464c0ebe9dec4ba
#
_cell.length_a   1.000
_cell.length_b   1.000
_cell.length_c   1.000
_cell.angle_alpha   90.00
_cell.angle_beta   90.00
_cell.angle_gamma   90.00
#
_symmetry.space_group_name_H-M   'P 1'
#
loop_
_entity.id
_entity.type
_entity.pdbx_description
1 polymer ?
#
loop_
_entity_poly.entity_id
_entity_poly.type
_entity_poly.pdbx_seq_one_letter_code
_entity_poly.pdbx_strand_id
1 'polypeptide(L)'
;MIDITNGGCSFGTARNGEKTFDVLFCGDVCPNGRAEPRILAGESAAMLADAAAELSANDLSLVNVEVALTRAETPIAKSGPNLKADPRCVAFFEA
;
A
#
# COMPACT_ATOMS: atom_id res chain seq x y z
N MET A 1 22.26 12.38 -13.13
CA MET A 1 21.46 13.62 -13.03
C MET A 1 20.28 13.36 -12.10
N ILE A 2 19.99 14.27 -11.21
CA ILE A 2 18.80 14.22 -10.37
C ILE A 2 17.87 15.32 -10.89
N ASP A 3 16.63 14.96 -11.24
CA ASP A 3 15.61 15.89 -11.66
C ASP A 3 14.46 15.86 -10.66
N ILE A 4 14.02 17.03 -10.20
CA ILE A 4 12.91 17.20 -9.26
C ILE A 4 11.87 18.08 -9.95
N THR A 5 10.84 17.46 -10.48
CA THR A 5 9.72 18.13 -11.14
C THR A 5 8.40 17.65 -10.58
N ASN A 6 7.44 18.56 -10.38
CA ASN A 6 6.07 18.25 -9.95
C ASN A 6 5.98 17.34 -8.71
N GLY A 7 6.89 17.53 -7.75
CA GLY A 7 6.93 16.71 -6.53
C GLY A 7 7.57 15.34 -6.68
N GLY A 8 8.03 14.98 -7.88
CA GLY A 8 8.78 13.78 -8.14
C GLY A 8 10.29 14.04 -8.20
N CYS A 9 11.07 12.99 -8.01
CA CYS A 9 12.52 13.02 -8.16
C CYS A 9 12.95 11.87 -9.06
N SER A 10 13.71 12.15 -10.12
CA SER A 10 14.27 11.12 -10.99
C SER A 10 15.79 11.16 -11.02
N PHE A 11 16.41 10.03 -11.08
CA PHE A 11 17.87 9.90 -11.21
C PHE A 11 18.23 8.93 -12.31
N GLY A 12 19.39 9.21 -12.91
CA GLY A 12 19.91 8.42 -14.03
C GLY A 12 19.44 8.94 -15.36
N THR A 13 19.80 8.24 -16.39
CA THR A 13 19.40 8.51 -17.76
C THR A 13 18.81 7.24 -18.36
N ALA A 14 17.54 7.29 -18.77
CA ALA A 14 17.00 6.23 -19.61
C ALA A 14 17.73 6.26 -20.97
N ARG A 15 18.24 5.13 -21.42
CA ARG A 15 18.80 5.02 -22.77
C ARG A 15 17.66 4.89 -23.76
N ASN A 16 17.76 5.63 -24.87
CA ASN A 16 16.76 5.56 -25.92
C ASN A 16 16.57 4.11 -26.41
N GLY A 17 15.32 3.62 -26.35
CA GLY A 17 14.93 2.29 -26.81
C GLY A 17 15.01 1.17 -25.76
N GLU A 18 15.42 1.46 -24.52
CA GLU A 18 15.34 0.49 -23.43
C GLU A 18 13.92 0.42 -22.86
N LYS A 19 13.47 -0.80 -22.52
CA LYS A 19 12.25 -1.00 -21.74
C LYS A 19 12.49 -0.50 -20.33
N THR A 20 11.60 0.35 -19.83
CA THR A 20 11.57 0.77 -18.43
C THR A 20 10.65 -0.15 -17.63
N PHE A 21 10.92 -0.26 -16.36
CA PHE A 21 10.07 -0.93 -15.39
C PHE A 21 9.77 0.07 -14.27
N ASP A 22 8.51 0.42 -14.11
CA ASP A 22 8.09 1.46 -13.19
C ASP A 22 7.62 0.85 -11.86
N VAL A 23 8.23 1.31 -10.77
CA VAL A 23 7.89 0.87 -9.41
C VAL A 23 7.40 2.04 -8.60
N LEU A 24 6.19 1.93 -8.06
CA LEU A 24 5.62 2.88 -7.11
C LEU A 24 5.87 2.39 -5.67
N PHE A 25 6.55 3.20 -4.88
CA PHE A 25 6.70 2.96 -3.44
C PHE A 25 5.70 3.81 -2.68
N CYS A 26 4.79 3.17 -1.96
CA CYS A 26 3.84 3.82 -1.09
C CYS A 26 4.30 3.74 0.37
N GLY A 27 3.60 4.45 1.24
CA GLY A 27 3.84 4.41 2.68
C GLY A 27 3.15 3.26 3.38
N ASP A 28 2.84 3.50 4.67
CA ASP A 28 2.23 2.52 5.55
C ASP A 28 0.73 2.38 5.28
N VAL A 29 0.27 1.14 5.27
CA VAL A 29 -1.14 0.79 5.19
C VAL A 29 -1.52 -0.02 6.43
N CYS A 30 -2.53 0.46 7.13
CA CYS A 30 -3.00 -0.14 8.37
C CYS A 30 -4.53 -0.38 8.26
N PRO A 31 -4.98 -1.50 7.69
CA PRO A 31 -6.38 -1.79 7.42
C PRO A 31 -7.13 -2.24 8.69
N ASN A 32 -7.03 -1.48 9.78
CA ASN A 32 -7.69 -1.75 11.05
C ASN A 32 -8.59 -0.58 11.48
N GLY A 33 -9.12 -0.64 12.69
CA GLY A 33 -9.96 0.40 13.26
C GLY A 33 -11.18 0.70 12.37
N ARG A 34 -11.36 1.95 11.96
CA ARG A 34 -12.49 2.37 11.11
C ARG A 34 -12.44 1.85 9.68
N ALA A 35 -11.28 1.46 9.20
CA ALA A 35 -11.12 0.90 7.86
C ALA A 35 -11.62 -0.56 7.79
N GLU A 36 -11.37 -1.35 8.81
CA GLU A 36 -11.70 -2.78 8.83
C GLU A 36 -13.18 -3.09 8.49
N PRO A 37 -14.19 -2.52 9.15
CA PRO A 37 -15.59 -2.83 8.83
C PRO A 37 -15.98 -2.45 7.40
N ARG A 38 -15.39 -1.40 6.84
CA ARG A 38 -15.63 -0.98 5.46
C ARG A 38 -15.02 -1.97 4.47
N ILE A 39 -13.80 -2.43 4.73
CA ILE A 39 -13.12 -3.45 3.91
C ILE A 39 -13.94 -4.75 3.93
N LEU A 40 -14.37 -5.18 5.12
CA LEU A 40 -15.19 -6.39 5.28
C LEU A 40 -16.58 -6.28 4.64
N ALA A 41 -17.08 -5.05 4.46
CA ALA A 41 -18.31 -4.77 3.71
C ALA A 41 -18.10 -4.72 2.19
N GLY A 42 -16.87 -4.91 1.70
CA GLY A 42 -16.55 -4.90 0.26
C GLY A 42 -16.34 -3.50 -0.33
N GLU A 43 -16.04 -2.50 0.50
CA GLU A 43 -15.87 -1.10 0.07
C GLU A 43 -14.43 -0.75 -0.36
N SER A 44 -13.54 -1.72 -0.47
CA SER A 44 -12.10 -1.48 -0.76
C SER A 44 -11.88 -0.64 -2.02
N ALA A 45 -12.56 -0.96 -3.11
CA ALA A 45 -12.43 -0.21 -4.36
C ALA A 45 -12.87 1.25 -4.21
N ALA A 46 -13.95 1.51 -3.45
CA ALA A 46 -14.41 2.88 -3.18
C ALA A 46 -13.43 3.64 -2.28
N MET A 47 -12.78 2.97 -1.35
CA MET A 47 -11.76 3.56 -0.47
C MET A 47 -10.49 3.93 -1.24
N LEU A 48 -10.16 3.19 -2.30
CA LEU A 48 -8.97 3.39 -3.15
C LEU A 48 -9.24 4.27 -4.38
N ALA A 49 -10.48 4.68 -4.63
CA ALA A 49 -10.91 5.31 -5.88
C ALA A 49 -9.97 6.43 -6.37
N ASP A 50 -9.54 7.32 -5.47
CA ASP A 50 -8.67 8.44 -5.81
C ASP A 50 -7.21 8.02 -6.07
N ALA A 51 -6.78 6.89 -5.53
CA ALA A 51 -5.42 6.36 -5.67
C ALA A 51 -5.31 5.26 -6.75
N ALA A 52 -6.43 4.69 -7.16
CA ALA A 52 -6.45 3.51 -8.03
C ALA A 52 -5.71 3.72 -9.36
N ALA A 53 -5.87 4.89 -9.96
CA ALA A 53 -5.21 5.23 -11.22
C ALA A 53 -3.68 5.24 -11.08
N GLU A 54 -3.17 5.86 -10.01
CA GLU A 54 -1.73 5.92 -9.72
C GLU A 54 -1.16 4.53 -9.40
N LEU A 55 -1.88 3.75 -8.59
CA LEU A 55 -1.46 2.39 -8.22
C LEU A 55 -1.41 1.47 -9.44
N SER A 56 -2.35 1.62 -10.37
CA SER A 56 -2.46 0.77 -11.56
C SER A 56 -1.58 1.20 -12.73
N ALA A 57 -1.05 2.43 -12.71
CA ALA A 57 -0.23 2.96 -13.79
C ALA A 57 1.20 2.42 -13.83
N ASN A 58 1.62 1.72 -12.78
CA ASN A 58 2.98 1.22 -12.61
C ASN A 58 3.05 -0.30 -12.82
N ASP A 59 4.22 -0.80 -13.19
CA ASP A 59 4.46 -2.24 -13.33
C ASP A 59 4.39 -2.97 -11.98
N LEU A 60 4.77 -2.27 -10.90
CA LEU A 60 4.71 -2.78 -9.55
C LEU A 60 4.40 -1.66 -8.56
N SER A 61 3.46 -1.89 -7.66
CA SER A 61 3.20 -1.01 -6.52
C SER A 61 3.50 -1.74 -5.21
N LEU A 62 4.28 -1.10 -4.35
CA LEU A 62 4.72 -1.64 -3.06
C LEU A 62 4.16 -0.80 -1.92
N VAL A 63 3.62 -1.46 -0.91
CA VAL A 63 3.17 -0.83 0.33
C VAL A 63 3.77 -1.54 1.54
N ASN A 64 3.92 -0.84 2.65
CA ASN A 64 4.21 -1.47 3.93
C ASN A 64 2.90 -1.79 4.65
N VAL A 65 2.64 -3.06 4.91
CA VAL A 65 1.49 -3.49 5.73
C VAL A 65 1.89 -3.43 7.20
N GLU A 66 1.49 -2.37 7.88
CA GLU A 66 1.93 -2.03 9.24
C GLU A 66 1.12 -2.73 10.34
N VAL A 67 0.35 -3.74 10.01
CA VAL A 67 -0.54 -4.45 10.92
C VAL A 67 -0.54 -5.95 10.62
N ALA A 68 -0.59 -6.77 11.67
CA ALA A 68 -0.74 -8.21 11.49
C ALA A 68 -2.17 -8.55 11.05
N LEU A 69 -2.31 -9.22 9.91
CA LEU A 69 -3.58 -9.78 9.46
C LEU A 69 -3.77 -11.15 10.12
N THR A 70 -4.40 -11.18 11.31
CA THR A 70 -4.46 -12.38 12.13
C THR A 70 -5.67 -12.41 13.05
N ARG A 71 -6.12 -13.61 13.39
CA ARG A 71 -7.10 -13.86 14.47
C ARG A 71 -6.44 -14.27 15.79
N ALA A 72 -5.12 -14.33 15.84
CA ALA A 72 -4.41 -14.67 17.08
C ALA A 72 -4.71 -13.66 18.20
N GLU A 73 -4.83 -14.16 19.42
CA GLU A 73 -5.08 -13.37 20.63
C GLU A 73 -3.86 -13.34 21.57
N THR A 74 -2.70 -13.76 21.08
CA THR A 74 -1.45 -13.83 21.82
C THR A 74 -0.47 -12.78 21.31
N PRO A 75 -0.56 -11.51 21.78
CA PRO A 75 0.35 -10.46 21.33
C PRO A 75 1.75 -10.68 21.88
N ILE A 76 2.76 -10.18 21.17
CA ILE A 76 4.13 -10.13 21.68
C ILE A 76 4.24 -9.11 22.80
N ALA A 77 5.15 -9.34 23.73
CA ALA A 77 5.50 -8.37 24.78
C ALA A 77 6.32 -7.24 24.14
N LYS A 78 5.79 -6.04 24.12
CA LYS A 78 6.46 -4.84 23.59
C LYS A 78 5.90 -3.57 24.20
N SER A 79 6.62 -2.46 24.07
CA SER A 79 6.06 -1.13 24.30
C SER A 79 5.16 -0.72 23.15
N GLY A 80 4.09 0.01 23.44
CA GLY A 80 3.13 0.50 22.45
C GLY A 80 2.04 -0.51 22.08
N PRO A 81 1.12 -0.13 21.20
CA PRO A 81 -0.04 -0.94 20.87
C PRO A 81 0.33 -2.17 20.03
N ASN A 82 -0.37 -3.27 20.27
CA ASN A 82 -0.37 -4.43 19.39
C ASN A 82 -1.53 -4.26 18.41
N LEU A 83 -1.20 -3.95 17.15
CA LEU A 83 -2.17 -3.73 16.09
C LEU A 83 -2.42 -5.04 15.34
N LYS A 84 -3.69 -5.33 15.11
CA LYS A 84 -4.12 -6.44 14.25
C LYS A 84 -5.37 -6.06 13.47
N ALA A 85 -5.63 -6.77 12.39
CA ALA A 85 -6.86 -6.69 11.62
C ALA A 85 -7.29 -8.12 11.22
N ASP A 86 -8.58 -8.27 10.88
CA ASP A 86 -9.09 -9.55 10.38
C ASP A 86 -8.31 -9.97 9.11
N PRO A 87 -7.89 -11.24 8.97
CA PRO A 87 -7.19 -11.72 7.78
C PRO A 87 -7.92 -11.42 6.46
N ARG A 88 -9.25 -11.32 6.47
CA ARG A 88 -10.04 -10.95 5.29
C ARG A 88 -9.75 -9.53 4.79
N CYS A 89 -9.10 -8.69 5.59
CA CYS A 89 -8.64 -7.38 5.15
C CYS A 89 -7.58 -7.44 4.05
N VAL A 90 -7.04 -8.61 3.72
CA VAL A 90 -6.23 -8.82 2.51
C VAL A 90 -6.95 -8.35 1.25
N ALA A 91 -8.28 -8.42 1.22
CA ALA A 91 -9.11 -7.94 0.11
C ALA A 91 -8.89 -6.43 -0.23
N PHE A 92 -8.36 -5.65 0.70
CA PHE A 92 -7.98 -4.26 0.44
C PHE A 92 -6.84 -4.15 -0.58
N PHE A 93 -5.92 -5.11 -0.57
CA PHE A 93 -4.75 -5.14 -1.45
C PHE A 93 -5.03 -5.83 -2.79
N GLU A 94 -6.19 -6.46 -2.92
CA GLU A 94 -6.65 -7.15 -4.13
C GLU A 94 -7.65 -6.32 -4.96
N ALA A 95 -8.03 -5.15 -4.45
CA ALA A 95 -9.09 -4.31 -5.01
C ALA A 95 -8.65 -3.46 -6.23
#